data_885fa4b4ff86f068834fe1d49ae73361
#
_entry.id   885fa4b4ff86f068834fe1d49ae73361
#
_cell.length_a   1.000
_cell.length_b   1.000
_cell.length_c   1.000
_cell.angle_alpha   90.00
_cell.angle_beta   90.00
_cell.angle_gamma   90.00
#
_symmetry.space_group_name_H-M   'P 1'
#
loop_
_entity.id
_entity.type
_entity.pdbx_description
1 polymer ?
#
loop_
_entity_poly.entity_id
_entity_poly.type
_entity_poly.pdbx_seq_one_letter_code
_entity_poly.pdbx_strand_id
1 'polypeptide(L)'
;MLINYLNKFKLLYVITLAMISNITFAIDLQPGEIKAPAGTFNAAQMSYVYVEKGDKYTHGSKTSSTSNINQNAFLLRLSHAFEINQIPAIVYAASSINHLENRDVPNAANTNSNGIGDTTLVFALWPYVDRAKEEYVGLATYLTLPTGEYDKNSAVNIGSNVYQTAFQAGYQRKLIDNVNWMSALDVVLASDNKQFLGNNKLEKDPLYNFQTGLQYVFNPTYSASVGYFYTVGGESTVNSIDQDNINKIHRYQLTGQGIYNFGRLMLQYGSEFANENSYIEDHRLIARYAFKF
;
A
#
# COMPACT_ATOMS: atom_id res chain seq x y z
N MET A 1 19.38 -18.69 -31.05
CA MET A 1 18.60 -17.44 -31.05
C MET A 1 17.17 -17.64 -30.52
N LEU A 2 16.41 -18.63 -31.00
CA LEU A 2 15.01 -18.89 -30.55
C LEU A 2 14.90 -19.24 -29.05
N ILE A 3 15.81 -20.01 -28.50
CA ILE A 3 15.82 -20.44 -27.08
C ILE A 3 16.03 -19.23 -26.15
N ASN A 4 16.81 -18.24 -26.55
CA ASN A 4 17.01 -17.02 -25.78
C ASN A 4 15.76 -16.11 -25.81
N TYR A 5 14.98 -16.13 -26.88
CA TYR A 5 13.69 -15.41 -26.96
C TYR A 5 12.64 -16.07 -26.07
N LEU A 6 12.50 -17.38 -26.10
CA LEU A 6 11.57 -18.13 -25.26
C LEU A 6 11.87 -17.97 -23.75
N ASN A 7 13.15 -17.92 -23.38
CA ASN A 7 13.55 -17.65 -22.00
C ASN A 7 13.29 -16.21 -21.56
N LYS A 8 13.45 -15.23 -22.46
CA LYS A 8 13.08 -13.84 -22.20
C LYS A 8 11.56 -13.67 -21.99
N PHE A 9 10.73 -14.32 -22.81
CA PHE A 9 9.28 -14.30 -22.65
C PHE A 9 8.83 -14.94 -21.34
N LYS A 10 9.38 -16.10 -20.96
CA LYS A 10 9.08 -16.75 -19.68
C LYS A 10 9.48 -15.86 -18.49
N LEU A 11 10.64 -15.23 -18.55
CA LEU A 11 11.13 -14.33 -17.49
C LEU A 11 10.23 -13.08 -17.36
N LEU A 12 9.76 -12.49 -18.45
CA LEU A 12 8.88 -11.33 -18.46
C LEU A 12 7.52 -11.63 -17.78
N TYR A 13 6.93 -12.80 -18.05
CA TYR A 13 5.67 -13.23 -17.41
C TYR A 13 5.84 -13.48 -15.91
N VAL A 14 6.94 -14.11 -15.53
CA VAL A 14 7.24 -14.42 -14.13
C VAL A 14 7.51 -13.14 -13.33
N ILE A 15 8.17 -12.14 -13.93
CA ILE A 15 8.43 -10.84 -13.29
C ILE A 15 7.13 -10.10 -13.00
N THR A 16 6.16 -10.13 -13.90
CA THR A 16 4.85 -9.49 -13.68
C THR A 16 4.10 -10.13 -12.51
N LEU A 17 4.24 -11.43 -12.32
CA LEU A 17 3.66 -12.15 -11.16
C LEU A 17 4.36 -11.79 -9.84
N ALA A 18 5.67 -11.65 -9.85
CA ALA A 18 6.43 -11.26 -8.66
C ALA A 18 6.09 -9.83 -8.15
N MET A 19 5.47 -9.00 -8.98
CA MET A 19 5.01 -7.67 -8.58
C MET A 19 3.65 -7.67 -7.87
N ILE A 20 2.91 -8.78 -7.90
CA ILE A 20 1.57 -8.86 -7.28
C ILE A 20 1.65 -8.86 -5.76
N SER A 21 2.75 -9.36 -5.19
CA SER A 21 2.91 -9.58 -3.75
C SER A 21 3.21 -8.32 -2.92
N ASN A 22 3.55 -7.20 -3.54
CA ASN A 22 3.97 -5.99 -2.83
C ASN A 22 2.82 -4.97 -2.67
N ILE A 23 1.74 -5.35 -1.99
CA ILE A 23 0.76 -4.36 -1.56
C ILE A 23 1.30 -3.71 -0.27
N THR A 24 1.93 -2.56 -0.40
CA THR A 24 2.35 -1.72 0.73
C THR A 24 1.11 -1.03 1.32
N PHE A 25 0.36 -1.76 2.15
CA PHE A 25 -0.82 -1.20 2.85
C PHE A 25 -0.49 -0.08 3.85
N ALA A 26 0.78 0.09 4.20
CA ALA A 26 1.20 0.99 5.27
C ALA A 26 1.21 2.47 4.87
N ILE A 27 1.22 2.79 3.58
CA ILE A 27 1.41 4.16 3.08
C ILE A 27 0.07 4.80 2.67
N ASP A 28 -0.96 3.99 2.32
CA ASP A 28 -2.27 4.52 1.96
C ASP A 28 -2.93 5.26 3.12
N LEU A 29 -3.18 6.55 2.92
CA LEU A 29 -3.81 7.41 3.92
C LEU A 29 -5.26 6.98 4.20
N GLN A 30 -5.56 6.94 5.48
CA GLN A 30 -6.93 6.82 5.97
C GLN A 30 -7.52 8.21 6.22
N PRO A 31 -8.84 8.41 6.06
CA PRO A 31 -9.48 9.67 6.41
C PRO A 31 -9.16 10.08 7.85
N GLY A 32 -8.65 11.31 8.02
CA GLY A 32 -8.23 11.85 9.31
C GLY A 32 -6.87 11.34 9.84
N GLU A 33 -6.08 10.60 9.06
CA GLU A 33 -4.77 10.11 9.52
C GLU A 33 -3.71 11.21 9.57
N ILE A 34 -3.85 12.28 8.77
CA ILE A 34 -2.96 13.45 8.84
C ILE A 34 -3.31 14.36 10.04
N LYS A 35 -4.47 14.18 10.67
CA LYS A 35 -4.81 14.91 11.90
C LYS A 35 -3.85 14.53 13.03
N ALA A 36 -3.17 15.54 13.59
CA ALA A 36 -2.22 15.34 14.67
C ALA A 36 -2.84 14.63 15.88
N PRO A 37 -2.18 13.62 16.46
CA PRO A 37 -2.64 13.00 17.70
C PRO A 37 -2.75 14.03 18.82
N ALA A 38 -3.67 13.80 19.74
CA ALA A 38 -3.85 14.64 20.92
C ALA A 38 -3.45 13.84 22.16
N GLY A 39 -2.39 14.29 22.83
CA GLY A 39 -1.85 13.68 24.02
C GLY A 39 -1.14 12.34 23.76
N THR A 40 -0.68 11.72 24.83
CA THR A 40 0.03 10.44 24.81
C THR A 40 -0.97 9.28 24.98
N PHE A 41 -0.91 8.29 24.12
CA PHE A 41 -1.75 7.08 24.20
C PHE A 41 -1.14 5.92 23.40
N ASN A 42 -1.56 4.71 23.75
CA ASN A 42 -1.34 3.54 22.92
C ASN A 42 -2.60 3.23 22.11
N ALA A 43 -2.42 2.64 20.93
CA ALA A 43 -3.55 2.17 20.15
C ALA A 43 -3.19 0.88 19.40
N ALA A 44 -4.20 0.05 19.19
CA ALA A 44 -4.13 -1.10 18.32
C ALA A 44 -5.12 -0.92 17.17
N GLN A 45 -4.74 -1.35 15.97
CA GLN A 45 -5.60 -1.42 14.81
C GLN A 45 -5.50 -2.81 14.18
N MET A 46 -6.64 -3.41 13.97
CA MET A 46 -6.81 -4.65 13.20
C MET A 46 -7.48 -4.30 11.88
N SER A 47 -6.97 -4.88 10.79
CA SER A 47 -7.54 -4.65 9.47
C SER A 47 -7.65 -5.97 8.72
N TYR A 48 -8.77 -6.19 8.08
CA TYR A 48 -8.93 -7.24 7.07
C TYR A 48 -8.97 -6.57 5.70
N VAL A 49 -8.20 -7.09 4.78
CA VAL A 49 -8.08 -6.58 3.41
C VAL A 49 -8.34 -7.71 2.44
N TYR A 50 -9.24 -7.48 1.50
CA TYR A 50 -9.49 -8.31 0.33
C TYR A 50 -9.17 -7.52 -0.92
N VAL A 51 -8.39 -8.10 -1.81
CA VAL A 51 -8.05 -7.52 -3.13
C VAL A 51 -8.26 -8.57 -4.19
N GLU A 52 -8.93 -8.19 -5.26
CA GLU A 52 -9.12 -8.97 -6.48
C GLU A 52 -8.52 -8.21 -7.66
N LYS A 53 -7.67 -8.90 -8.44
CA LYS A 53 -7.07 -8.36 -9.65
C LYS A 53 -7.41 -9.25 -10.84
N GLY A 54 -7.81 -8.62 -11.92
CA GLY A 54 -8.27 -9.31 -13.12
C GLY A 54 -7.40 -9.04 -14.34
N ASP A 55 -7.81 -8.10 -15.15
CA ASP A 55 -7.20 -7.80 -16.44
C ASP A 55 -5.73 -7.39 -16.33
N LYS A 56 -4.90 -7.91 -17.23
CA LYS A 56 -3.51 -7.47 -17.37
C LYS A 56 -3.39 -6.37 -18.41
N TYR A 57 -2.67 -5.32 -18.05
CA TYR A 57 -2.29 -4.24 -18.95
C TYR A 57 -0.79 -4.25 -19.23
N THR A 58 -0.39 -3.84 -20.43
CA THR A 58 0.99 -3.59 -20.83
C THR A 58 0.98 -2.35 -21.74
N HIS A 59 1.75 -1.32 -21.38
CA HIS A 59 1.76 0.00 -22.04
C HIS A 59 0.33 0.58 -22.20
N GLY A 60 -0.49 0.47 -21.17
CA GLY A 60 -1.87 0.97 -21.16
C GLY A 60 -2.88 0.16 -21.99
N SER A 61 -2.42 -0.89 -22.68
CA SER A 61 -3.29 -1.76 -23.48
C SER A 61 -3.58 -3.06 -22.74
N LYS A 62 -4.85 -3.47 -22.72
CA LYS A 62 -5.28 -4.74 -22.15
C LYS A 62 -4.70 -5.92 -22.94
N THR A 63 -3.92 -6.76 -22.28
CA THR A 63 -3.22 -7.89 -22.91
C THR A 63 -3.76 -9.26 -22.47
N SER A 64 -4.49 -9.34 -21.36
CA SER A 64 -5.17 -10.55 -20.89
C SER A 64 -6.40 -10.20 -20.09
N SER A 65 -7.43 -11.04 -20.15
CA SER A 65 -8.70 -10.89 -19.43
C SER A 65 -9.10 -12.10 -18.60
N THR A 66 -8.22 -13.10 -18.47
CA THR A 66 -8.57 -14.38 -17.80
C THR A 66 -7.94 -14.54 -16.43
N SER A 67 -7.14 -13.57 -15.99
CA SER A 67 -6.43 -13.69 -14.71
C SER A 67 -7.39 -13.50 -13.53
N ASN A 68 -7.20 -14.30 -12.51
CA ASN A 68 -7.91 -14.19 -11.23
C ASN A 68 -6.88 -14.28 -10.10
N ILE A 69 -6.56 -13.12 -9.53
CA ILE A 69 -5.57 -13.00 -8.48
C ILE A 69 -6.26 -12.42 -7.26
N ASN A 70 -6.37 -13.24 -6.21
CA ASN A 70 -7.03 -12.86 -4.96
C ASN A 70 -6.02 -12.80 -3.83
N GLN A 71 -6.08 -11.74 -3.07
CA GLN A 71 -5.30 -11.59 -1.84
C GLN A 71 -6.21 -11.27 -0.67
N ASN A 72 -6.03 -12.03 0.41
CA ASN A 72 -6.61 -11.78 1.70
C ASN A 72 -5.49 -11.49 2.69
N ALA A 73 -5.63 -10.44 3.49
CA ALA A 73 -4.65 -10.11 4.51
C ALA A 73 -5.33 -9.68 5.81
N PHE A 74 -4.81 -10.18 6.92
CA PHE A 74 -5.14 -9.66 8.25
C PHE A 74 -3.92 -8.92 8.78
N LEU A 75 -4.09 -7.61 9.04
CA LEU A 75 -3.01 -6.73 9.53
C LEU A 75 -3.26 -6.39 10.98
N LEU A 76 -2.18 -6.40 11.77
CA LEU A 76 -2.11 -5.82 13.11
C LEU A 76 -1.14 -4.65 13.10
N ARG A 77 -1.56 -3.50 13.65
CA ARG A 77 -0.74 -2.30 13.88
C ARG A 77 -0.83 -1.95 15.35
N LEU A 78 0.33 -1.81 16.00
CA LEU A 78 0.46 -1.32 17.37
C LEU A 78 1.18 0.03 17.34
N SER A 79 0.62 1.04 17.96
CA SER A 79 1.10 2.42 17.90
C SER A 79 1.17 3.07 19.27
N HIS A 80 2.14 3.97 19.42
CA HIS A 80 2.33 4.84 20.56
C HIS A 80 2.42 6.29 20.09
N ALA A 81 1.47 7.12 20.53
CA ALA A 81 1.47 8.54 20.29
C ALA A 81 2.08 9.27 21.50
N PHE A 82 2.90 10.27 21.24
CA PHE A 82 3.62 11.04 22.25
C PHE A 82 3.96 12.45 21.72
N GLU A 83 4.68 13.24 22.48
CA GLU A 83 5.16 14.55 22.05
C GLU A 83 6.68 14.68 22.26
N ILE A 84 7.33 15.32 21.31
CA ILE A 84 8.75 15.71 21.39
C ILE A 84 8.79 17.24 21.38
N ASN A 85 9.16 17.87 22.50
CA ASN A 85 9.18 19.32 22.63
C ASN A 85 7.87 19.98 22.15
N GLN A 86 6.72 19.44 22.55
CA GLN A 86 5.36 19.86 22.16
C GLN A 86 4.97 19.59 20.69
N ILE A 87 5.84 18.95 19.92
CA ILE A 87 5.52 18.48 18.57
C ILE A 87 4.89 17.09 18.69
N PRO A 88 3.63 16.90 18.26
CA PRO A 88 3.02 15.57 18.27
C PRO A 88 3.80 14.60 17.40
N ALA A 89 3.95 13.38 17.88
CA ALA A 89 4.65 12.31 17.19
C ALA A 89 3.94 10.97 17.42
N ILE A 90 4.17 10.02 16.54
CA ILE A 90 3.70 8.64 16.67
C ILE A 90 4.76 7.69 16.16
N VAL A 91 4.92 6.56 16.84
CA VAL A 91 5.62 5.39 16.32
C VAL A 91 4.64 4.25 16.19
N TYR A 92 4.82 3.39 15.19
CA TYR A 92 4.08 2.14 15.16
C TYR A 92 4.86 1.03 14.44
N ALA A 93 4.46 -0.21 14.75
CA ALA A 93 4.85 -1.39 14.03
C ALA A 93 3.60 -2.05 13.46
N ALA A 94 3.69 -2.55 12.22
CA ALA A 94 2.63 -3.27 11.56
C ALA A 94 3.17 -4.50 10.83
N SER A 95 2.42 -5.60 10.90
CA SER A 95 2.70 -6.82 10.13
C SER A 95 1.38 -7.49 9.74
N SER A 96 1.43 -8.46 8.84
CA SER A 96 0.24 -9.10 8.31
C SER A 96 0.43 -10.61 8.17
N ILE A 97 -0.70 -11.32 8.21
CA ILE A 97 -0.81 -12.71 7.73
C ILE A 97 -1.58 -12.64 6.42
N ASN A 98 -1.03 -13.25 5.38
CA ASN A 98 -1.55 -13.14 4.02
C ASN A 98 -1.90 -14.52 3.46
N HIS A 99 -2.92 -14.52 2.62
CA HIS A 99 -3.29 -15.61 1.73
C HIS A 99 -3.40 -15.03 0.32
N LEU A 100 -2.60 -15.54 -0.60
CA LEU A 100 -2.54 -15.10 -1.99
C LEU A 100 -2.82 -16.27 -2.91
N GLU A 101 -3.86 -16.17 -3.70
CA GLU A 101 -4.21 -17.11 -4.76
C GLU A 101 -3.98 -16.47 -6.12
N ASN A 102 -3.33 -17.23 -7.00
CA ASN A 102 -3.15 -16.90 -8.39
C ASN A 102 -3.73 -18.03 -9.24
N ARG A 103 -4.79 -17.75 -10.00
CA ARG A 103 -5.46 -18.69 -10.88
C ARG A 103 -5.61 -18.11 -12.28
N ASP A 104 -5.55 -18.97 -13.26
CA ASP A 104 -5.84 -18.64 -14.67
C ASP A 104 -4.96 -17.52 -15.25
N VAL A 105 -3.80 -17.26 -14.65
CA VAL A 105 -2.83 -16.33 -15.19
C VAL A 105 -2.12 -16.97 -16.38
N PRO A 106 -2.15 -16.37 -17.58
CA PRO A 106 -1.56 -16.94 -18.76
C PRO A 106 -0.07 -17.29 -18.56
N ASN A 107 0.30 -18.52 -18.94
CA ASN A 107 1.66 -19.04 -18.84
C ASN A 107 2.27 -19.13 -17.42
N ALA A 108 1.44 -19.07 -16.39
CA ALA A 108 1.83 -19.30 -15.00
C ALA A 108 1.08 -20.49 -14.41
N ALA A 109 1.74 -21.24 -13.54
CA ALA A 109 1.05 -22.26 -12.76
C ALA A 109 0.11 -21.60 -11.74
N ASN A 110 -1.03 -22.22 -11.49
CA ASN A 110 -1.88 -21.82 -10.36
C ASN A 110 -1.08 -22.00 -9.07
N THR A 111 -1.04 -20.96 -8.26
CA THR A 111 -0.29 -20.94 -7.00
C THR A 111 -1.18 -20.48 -5.86
N ASN A 112 -0.90 -21.00 -4.69
CA ASN A 112 -1.50 -20.61 -3.43
C ASN A 112 -0.36 -20.42 -2.43
N SER A 113 -0.22 -19.20 -1.89
CA SER A 113 0.82 -18.85 -0.93
C SER A 113 0.17 -18.30 0.33
N ASN A 114 0.60 -18.82 1.48
CA ASN A 114 0.19 -18.35 2.80
C ASN A 114 1.44 -17.96 3.57
N GLY A 115 1.35 -16.93 4.40
CA GLY A 115 2.49 -16.61 5.23
C GLY A 115 2.41 -15.24 5.90
N ILE A 116 3.44 -14.95 6.68
CA ILE A 116 3.62 -13.66 7.34
C ILE A 116 4.22 -12.69 6.32
N GLY A 117 3.67 -11.47 6.27
CA GLY A 117 4.19 -10.37 5.46
C GLY A 117 5.37 -9.66 6.12
N ASP A 118 6.00 -8.79 5.37
CA ASP A 118 7.07 -7.94 5.88
C ASP A 118 6.57 -7.01 7.00
N THR A 119 7.43 -6.77 7.99
CA THR A 119 7.12 -5.87 9.11
C THR A 119 7.49 -4.45 8.74
N THR A 120 6.56 -3.51 8.91
CA THR A 120 6.80 -2.09 8.71
C THR A 120 6.87 -1.35 10.05
N LEU A 121 7.94 -0.60 10.25
CA LEU A 121 8.12 0.33 11.35
C LEU A 121 7.90 1.74 10.83
N VAL A 122 7.22 2.59 11.60
CA VAL A 122 6.90 3.95 11.20
C VAL A 122 7.20 4.92 12.33
N PHE A 123 7.79 6.05 11.94
CA PHE A 123 7.89 7.24 12.77
C PHE A 123 7.25 8.41 12.01
N ALA A 124 6.30 9.10 12.66
CA ALA A 124 5.70 10.30 12.10
C ALA A 124 5.67 11.43 13.13
N LEU A 125 5.73 12.67 12.64
CA LEU A 125 5.66 13.88 13.45
C LEU A 125 4.84 14.96 12.73
N TRP A 126 4.29 15.90 13.52
CA TRP A 126 3.47 17.00 13.02
C TRP A 126 4.14 18.34 13.33
N PRO A 127 5.01 18.85 12.43
CA PRO A 127 5.74 20.11 12.65
C PRO A 127 4.81 21.34 12.64
N TYR A 128 3.61 21.21 12.09
CA TYR A 128 2.61 22.28 12.11
C TYR A 128 1.23 21.71 12.52
N VAL A 129 0.64 22.32 13.54
CA VAL A 129 -0.65 21.95 14.12
C VAL A 129 -1.44 23.20 14.50
N ASP A 130 -2.48 23.51 13.77
CA ASP A 130 -3.50 24.51 14.15
C ASP A 130 -4.82 23.78 14.41
N ARG A 131 -5.09 23.47 15.69
CA ARG A 131 -6.29 22.74 16.09
C ARG A 131 -7.57 23.56 15.93
N ALA A 132 -7.47 24.89 15.99
CA ALA A 132 -8.61 25.78 15.84
C ALA A 132 -9.11 25.83 14.40
N LYS A 133 -8.18 25.78 13.44
CA LYS A 133 -8.49 25.72 12.01
C LYS A 133 -8.59 24.29 11.48
N GLU A 134 -8.32 23.28 12.31
CA GLU A 134 -8.16 21.87 11.91
C GLU A 134 -7.17 21.72 10.73
N GLU A 135 -6.02 22.39 10.84
CA GLU A 135 -4.98 22.43 9.82
C GLU A 135 -3.70 21.78 10.33
N TYR A 136 -3.15 20.85 9.55
CA TYR A 136 -2.05 19.98 9.96
C TYR A 136 -1.07 19.72 8.81
N VAL A 137 0.23 19.73 9.13
CA VAL A 137 1.28 19.17 8.29
C VAL A 137 1.90 18.00 9.04
N GLY A 138 1.91 16.82 8.44
CA GLY A 138 2.55 15.62 8.95
C GLY A 138 3.68 15.14 8.06
N LEU A 139 4.75 14.67 8.68
CA LEU A 139 5.87 14.02 8.01
C LEU A 139 6.04 12.62 8.57
N ALA A 140 6.22 11.62 7.71
CA ALA A 140 6.41 10.25 8.14
C ALA A 140 7.56 9.56 7.39
N THR A 141 8.24 8.67 8.10
CA THR A 141 9.22 7.74 7.56
C THR A 141 8.77 6.33 7.86
N TYR A 142 8.77 5.50 6.83
CA TYR A 142 8.42 4.08 6.90
C TYR A 142 9.67 3.26 6.64
N LEU A 143 9.90 2.23 7.43
CA LEU A 143 10.96 1.24 7.22
C LEU A 143 10.32 -0.14 7.20
N THR A 144 10.29 -0.77 6.03
CA THR A 144 9.82 -2.15 5.87
C THR A 144 11.01 -3.09 5.89
N LEU A 145 10.95 -4.06 6.79
CA LEU A 145 11.97 -5.07 7.01
C LEU A 145 11.60 -6.35 6.26
N PRO A 146 12.53 -7.05 5.62
CA PRO A 146 12.29 -8.30 4.90
C PRO A 146 12.11 -9.48 5.87
N THR A 147 11.06 -9.41 6.68
CA THR A 147 10.73 -10.44 7.70
C THR A 147 9.65 -11.41 7.24
N GLY A 148 9.07 -11.15 6.07
CA GLY A 148 8.03 -11.98 5.47
C GLY A 148 8.55 -13.27 4.86
N GLU A 149 7.63 -14.21 4.63
CA GLU A 149 7.98 -15.49 4.01
C GLU A 149 8.35 -15.29 2.54
N TYR A 150 9.55 -15.74 2.19
CA TYR A 150 10.12 -15.61 0.86
C TYR A 150 10.78 -16.90 0.39
N ASP A 151 10.36 -17.40 -0.76
CA ASP A 151 11.03 -18.48 -1.50
C ASP A 151 11.65 -17.94 -2.78
N LYS A 152 12.97 -17.97 -2.87
CA LYS A 152 13.72 -17.49 -4.02
C LYS A 152 13.40 -18.23 -5.33
N ASN A 153 12.79 -19.40 -5.28
CA ASN A 153 12.42 -20.18 -6.47
C ASN A 153 10.96 -19.94 -6.89
N SER A 154 10.20 -19.20 -6.07
CA SER A 154 8.81 -18.84 -6.37
C SER A 154 8.73 -17.49 -7.07
N ALA A 155 7.85 -17.41 -8.08
CA ALA A 155 7.50 -16.15 -8.72
C ALA A 155 6.56 -15.30 -7.86
N VAL A 156 5.84 -15.91 -6.93
CA VAL A 156 4.85 -15.28 -6.06
C VAL A 156 5.27 -15.49 -4.62
N ASN A 157 5.53 -14.41 -3.93
CA ASN A 157 5.99 -14.40 -2.56
C ASN A 157 5.14 -13.46 -1.70
N ILE A 158 4.97 -13.77 -0.43
CA ILE A 158 4.33 -12.91 0.57
C ILE A 158 5.31 -11.83 1.05
N GLY A 159 6.55 -12.19 1.37
CA GLY A 159 7.62 -11.27 1.69
C GLY A 159 8.34 -10.75 0.44
N SER A 160 8.91 -9.56 0.51
CA SER A 160 9.61 -8.92 -0.62
C SER A 160 11.09 -9.28 -0.72
N ASN A 161 11.70 -9.75 0.38
CA ASN A 161 13.14 -9.99 0.52
C ASN A 161 13.99 -8.75 0.25
N VAL A 162 13.47 -7.56 0.50
CA VAL A 162 14.15 -6.27 0.37
C VAL A 162 13.82 -5.37 1.55
N TYR A 163 14.76 -4.50 1.93
CA TYR A 163 14.45 -3.36 2.76
C TYR A 163 13.78 -2.29 1.91
N GLN A 164 12.68 -1.70 2.43
CA GLN A 164 12.06 -0.55 1.78
C GLN A 164 12.02 0.61 2.76
N THR A 165 12.29 1.82 2.26
CA THR A 165 12.13 3.06 3.01
C THR A 165 11.20 3.97 2.24
N ALA A 166 10.22 4.56 2.94
CA ALA A 166 9.39 5.58 2.33
C ALA A 166 9.38 6.85 3.18
N PHE A 167 9.33 7.98 2.48
CA PHE A 167 9.17 9.31 3.08
C PHE A 167 7.87 9.90 2.57
N GLN A 168 7.02 10.35 3.50
CA GLN A 168 5.72 10.92 3.20
C GLN A 168 5.59 12.29 3.82
N ALA A 169 5.04 13.24 3.05
CA ALA A 169 4.59 14.54 3.54
C ALA A 169 3.09 14.64 3.30
N GLY A 170 2.34 14.95 4.35
CA GLY A 170 0.89 15.06 4.33
C GLY A 170 0.41 16.41 4.82
N TYR A 171 -0.66 16.90 4.19
CA TYR A 171 -1.37 18.12 4.56
C TYR A 171 -2.86 17.84 4.69
N GLN A 172 -3.47 18.32 5.77
CA GLN A 172 -4.91 18.27 5.98
C GLN A 172 -5.40 19.61 6.48
N ARG A 173 -6.56 20.04 5.99
CA ARG A 173 -7.26 21.21 6.52
C ARG A 173 -8.78 21.06 6.41
N LYS A 174 -9.49 21.75 7.30
CA LYS A 174 -10.92 22.00 7.17
C LYS A 174 -11.13 23.05 6.07
N LEU A 175 -11.93 22.75 5.05
CA LEU A 175 -12.25 23.67 3.96
C LEU A 175 -13.46 24.54 4.31
N ILE A 176 -14.54 23.88 4.74
CA ILE A 176 -15.79 24.46 5.21
C ILE A 176 -16.29 23.60 6.37
N ASP A 177 -17.38 24.03 7.02
CA ASP A 177 -17.99 23.21 8.05
C ASP A 177 -18.32 21.83 7.51
N ASN A 178 -17.94 20.79 8.24
CA ASN A 178 -18.12 19.39 7.90
C ASN A 178 -17.30 18.83 6.73
N VAL A 179 -16.44 19.62 6.05
CA VAL A 179 -15.60 19.11 4.95
C VAL A 179 -14.12 19.31 5.27
N ASN A 180 -13.40 18.20 5.37
CA ASN A 180 -11.95 18.17 5.47
C ASN A 180 -11.33 17.74 4.13
N TRP A 181 -10.28 18.41 3.71
CA TRP A 181 -9.42 18.01 2.60
C TRP A 181 -8.10 17.51 3.14
N MET A 182 -7.59 16.44 2.56
CA MET A 182 -6.27 15.91 2.82
C MET A 182 -5.53 15.59 1.53
N SER A 183 -4.22 15.72 1.55
CA SER A 183 -3.35 15.31 0.46
C SER A 183 -2.00 14.87 1.00
N ALA A 184 -1.34 13.93 0.31
CA ALA A 184 0.01 13.51 0.62
C ALA A 184 0.80 13.17 -0.63
N LEU A 185 2.12 13.27 -0.48
CA LEU A 185 3.12 12.82 -1.45
C LEU A 185 4.06 11.88 -0.73
N ASP A 186 4.41 10.78 -1.37
CA ASP A 186 5.41 9.85 -0.87
C ASP A 186 6.37 9.38 -1.96
N VAL A 187 7.58 9.07 -1.53
CA VAL A 187 8.58 8.37 -2.32
C VAL A 187 8.97 7.08 -1.60
N VAL A 188 8.97 5.98 -2.34
CA VAL A 188 9.38 4.66 -1.84
C VAL A 188 10.66 4.24 -2.54
N LEU A 189 11.65 3.85 -1.74
CA LEU A 189 12.95 3.35 -2.15
C LEU A 189 13.09 1.90 -1.69
N ALA A 190 13.62 1.03 -2.53
CA ALA A 190 13.85 -0.37 -2.20
C ALA A 190 15.32 -0.74 -2.39
N SER A 191 15.84 -1.64 -1.56
CA SER A 191 17.12 -2.28 -1.81
C SER A 191 16.98 -3.35 -2.91
N ASP A 192 18.11 -3.80 -3.46
CA ASP A 192 18.11 -4.88 -4.42
C ASP A 192 17.69 -6.22 -3.81
N ASN A 193 16.88 -7.00 -4.53
CA ASN A 193 16.68 -8.41 -4.25
C ASN A 193 17.70 -9.25 -5.04
N LYS A 194 18.67 -9.83 -4.33
CA LYS A 194 19.76 -10.63 -4.94
C LYS A 194 19.42 -12.12 -5.09
N GLN A 195 18.20 -12.50 -4.72
CA GLN A 195 17.73 -13.89 -4.74
C GLN A 195 16.40 -14.00 -5.52
N PHE A 196 16.20 -13.15 -6.53
CA PHE A 196 14.99 -13.16 -7.33
C PHE A 196 15.01 -14.33 -8.32
N LEU A 197 14.04 -15.25 -8.22
CA LEU A 197 13.91 -16.43 -9.08
C LEU A 197 15.26 -17.18 -9.21
N GLY A 198 15.77 -17.61 -8.07
CA GLY A 198 17.08 -18.25 -7.92
C GLY A 198 18.14 -17.24 -7.48
N ASN A 199 19.05 -16.89 -8.35
CA ASN A 199 20.16 -15.98 -8.05
C ASN A 199 20.16 -14.73 -8.95
N ASN A 200 19.00 -14.35 -9.51
CA ASN A 200 18.92 -13.12 -10.28
C ASN A 200 18.86 -11.92 -9.32
N LYS A 201 19.38 -10.81 -9.80
CA LYS A 201 19.29 -9.52 -9.13
C LYS A 201 18.08 -8.75 -9.69
N LEU A 202 17.14 -8.39 -8.81
CA LEU A 202 16.03 -7.48 -9.12
C LEU A 202 16.29 -6.14 -8.46
N GLU A 203 16.31 -5.09 -9.24
CA GLU A 203 16.39 -3.70 -8.84
C GLU A 203 15.06 -3.01 -9.15
N LYS A 204 14.67 -2.02 -8.36
CA LYS A 204 13.48 -1.20 -8.59
C LYS A 204 13.83 0.27 -8.48
N ASP A 205 13.40 1.05 -9.45
CA ASP A 205 13.45 2.49 -9.40
C ASP A 205 12.56 3.05 -8.29
N PRO A 206 12.78 4.30 -7.86
CA PRO A 206 11.90 4.96 -6.90
C PRO A 206 10.45 4.95 -7.38
N LEU A 207 9.52 4.68 -6.44
CA LEU A 207 8.09 4.76 -6.66
C LEU A 207 7.55 6.01 -5.98
N TYR A 208 6.72 6.78 -6.69
CA TYR A 208 6.10 7.99 -6.19
C TYR A 208 4.60 7.81 -6.10
N ASN A 209 4.01 8.25 -4.99
CA ASN A 209 2.57 8.25 -4.80
C ASN A 209 2.08 9.67 -4.51
N PHE A 210 0.99 10.04 -5.16
CA PHE A 210 0.18 11.21 -4.82
C PHE A 210 -1.18 10.73 -4.34
N GLN A 211 -1.61 11.25 -3.20
CA GLN A 211 -2.88 10.88 -2.58
C GLN A 211 -3.64 12.15 -2.23
N THR A 212 -4.94 12.19 -2.51
CA THR A 212 -5.80 13.30 -2.10
C THR A 212 -7.20 12.80 -1.82
N GLY A 213 -7.93 13.49 -0.95
CA GLY A 213 -9.30 13.10 -0.61
C GLY A 213 -10.08 14.16 0.12
N LEU A 214 -11.39 14.02 0.06
CA LEU A 214 -12.35 14.82 0.79
C LEU A 214 -13.09 13.93 1.79
N GLN A 215 -13.22 14.39 3.02
CA GLN A 215 -14.01 13.75 4.06
C GLN A 215 -15.17 14.68 4.45
N TYR A 216 -16.39 14.14 4.41
CA TYR A 216 -17.58 14.80 4.94
C TYR A 216 -17.93 14.21 6.30
N VAL A 217 -18.06 15.08 7.30
CA VAL A 217 -18.41 14.74 8.70
C VAL A 217 -19.88 15.01 8.92
N PHE A 218 -20.72 13.95 8.95
CA PHE A 218 -22.17 14.08 9.16
C PHE A 218 -22.49 14.54 10.60
N ASN A 219 -21.73 14.00 11.56
CA ASN A 219 -21.84 14.30 12.99
C ASN A 219 -20.58 13.77 13.70
N PRO A 220 -20.40 13.96 15.03
CA PRO A 220 -19.21 13.49 15.75
C PRO A 220 -18.93 11.98 15.63
N THR A 221 -19.95 11.17 15.32
CA THR A 221 -19.82 9.72 15.20
C THR A 221 -19.53 9.28 13.77
N TYR A 222 -20.18 9.85 12.75
CA TYR A 222 -20.16 9.33 11.39
C TYR A 222 -19.52 10.29 10.40
N SER A 223 -18.69 9.73 9.53
CA SER A 223 -18.14 10.43 8.37
C SER A 223 -18.02 9.50 7.17
N ALA A 224 -17.99 10.09 5.98
CA ALA A 224 -17.65 9.40 4.75
C ALA A 224 -16.58 10.18 3.99
N SER A 225 -15.83 9.51 3.13
CA SER A 225 -14.81 10.16 2.31
C SER A 225 -14.67 9.52 0.94
N VAL A 226 -14.17 10.32 0.00
CA VAL A 226 -13.70 9.89 -1.30
C VAL A 226 -12.23 10.26 -1.42
N GLY A 227 -11.42 9.33 -1.88
CA GLY A 227 -9.99 9.50 -2.11
C GLY A 227 -9.60 9.14 -3.54
N TYR A 228 -8.56 9.78 -4.02
CA TYR A 228 -7.87 9.50 -5.28
C TYR A 228 -6.40 9.24 -4.99
N PHE A 229 -5.85 8.23 -5.66
CA PHE A 229 -4.48 7.77 -5.52
C PHE A 229 -3.86 7.65 -6.91
N TYR A 230 -2.68 8.22 -7.07
CA TYR A 230 -1.87 8.10 -8.27
C TYR A 230 -0.49 7.57 -7.91
N THR A 231 -0.10 6.46 -8.54
CA THR A 231 1.21 5.83 -8.35
C THR A 231 1.97 5.84 -9.67
N VAL A 232 3.23 6.27 -9.63
CA VAL A 232 4.11 6.31 -10.82
C VAL A 232 5.54 5.94 -10.44
N GLY A 233 6.26 5.28 -11.35
CA GLY A 233 7.65 4.85 -11.15
C GLY A 233 7.78 3.36 -10.83
N GLY A 234 8.85 2.98 -10.12
CA GLY A 234 9.09 1.61 -9.71
C GLY A 234 9.36 0.66 -10.87
N GLU A 235 9.94 1.16 -11.97
CA GLU A 235 10.42 0.30 -13.05
C GLU A 235 11.43 -0.72 -12.52
N SER A 236 11.37 -1.91 -13.06
CA SER A 236 12.22 -3.02 -12.62
C SER A 236 13.34 -3.29 -13.60
N THR A 237 14.53 -3.55 -13.06
CA THR A 237 15.70 -4.04 -13.81
C THR A 237 16.09 -5.41 -13.27
N VAL A 238 16.23 -6.40 -14.15
CA VAL A 238 16.68 -7.75 -13.79
C VAL A 238 17.99 -8.06 -14.46
N ASN A 239 19.05 -8.31 -13.66
CA ASN A 239 20.40 -8.56 -14.16
C ASN A 239 20.85 -7.51 -15.19
N SER A 240 20.64 -6.24 -14.87
CA SER A 240 20.96 -5.09 -15.74
C SER A 240 20.14 -5.02 -17.05
N ILE A 241 18.99 -5.67 -17.11
CA ILE A 241 18.04 -5.59 -18.24
C ILE A 241 16.77 -4.93 -17.74
N ASP A 242 16.47 -3.74 -18.27
CA ASP A 242 15.25 -3.01 -17.98
C ASP A 242 14.03 -3.79 -18.47
N GLN A 243 12.96 -3.78 -17.70
CA GLN A 243 11.77 -4.57 -17.96
C GLN A 243 10.67 -3.78 -18.66
N ASP A 244 10.84 -2.49 -18.87
CA ASP A 244 9.88 -1.58 -19.53
C ASP A 244 8.49 -1.70 -18.92
N ASN A 245 8.44 -1.63 -17.59
CA ASN A 245 7.25 -1.92 -16.79
C ASN A 245 6.97 -0.86 -15.73
N ILE A 246 7.28 0.40 -16.04
CA ILE A 246 6.98 1.54 -15.17
C ILE A 246 5.51 1.53 -14.75
N ASN A 247 5.25 1.68 -13.45
CA ASN A 247 3.88 1.77 -12.97
C ASN A 247 3.30 3.15 -13.30
N LYS A 248 2.04 3.17 -13.76
CA LYS A 248 1.16 4.34 -13.77
C LYS A 248 -0.23 3.86 -13.43
N ILE A 249 -0.62 4.06 -12.18
CA ILE A 249 -1.84 3.48 -11.60
C ILE A 249 -2.70 4.60 -11.06
N HIS A 250 -3.97 4.60 -11.42
CA HIS A 250 -4.98 5.50 -10.90
C HIS A 250 -6.05 4.70 -10.16
N ARG A 251 -6.25 5.00 -8.88
CA ARG A 251 -7.22 4.32 -8.03
C ARG A 251 -8.09 5.34 -7.30
N TYR A 252 -9.37 5.01 -7.12
CA TYR A 252 -10.26 5.72 -6.19
C TYR A 252 -10.57 4.87 -4.97
N GLN A 253 -11.00 5.51 -3.90
CA GLN A 253 -11.41 4.86 -2.67
C GLN A 253 -12.57 5.60 -2.03
N LEU A 254 -13.59 4.86 -1.64
CA LEU A 254 -14.71 5.32 -0.82
C LEU A 254 -14.54 4.78 0.60
N THR A 255 -14.82 5.59 1.60
CA THR A 255 -14.68 5.19 3.00
C THR A 255 -15.87 5.63 3.80
N GLY A 256 -16.46 4.73 4.58
CA GLY A 256 -17.40 5.01 5.66
C GLY A 256 -16.70 4.78 7.01
N GLN A 257 -16.91 5.68 7.97
CA GLN A 257 -16.29 5.61 9.29
C GLN A 257 -17.29 5.88 10.40
N GLY A 258 -17.19 5.12 11.49
CA GLY A 258 -17.89 5.35 12.75
C GLY A 258 -16.91 5.43 13.92
N ILE A 259 -17.04 6.45 14.78
CA ILE A 259 -16.24 6.64 15.99
C ILE A 259 -17.16 6.44 17.20
N TYR A 260 -16.82 5.44 18.01
CA TYR A 260 -17.60 5.01 19.18
C TYR A 260 -16.73 5.05 20.43
N ASN A 261 -17.34 4.92 21.61
CA ASN A 261 -16.61 4.86 22.87
C ASN A 261 -15.65 3.67 22.96
N PHE A 262 -15.96 2.57 22.29
CA PHE A 262 -15.13 1.37 22.25
C PHE A 262 -14.06 1.39 21.14
N GLY A 263 -14.08 2.37 20.25
CA GLY A 263 -13.10 2.48 19.17
C GLY A 263 -13.67 3.02 17.87
N ARG A 264 -12.86 2.99 16.81
CA ARG A 264 -13.18 3.43 15.46
C ARG A 264 -13.37 2.24 14.55
N LEU A 265 -14.50 2.19 13.87
CA LEU A 265 -14.77 1.24 12.78
C LEU A 265 -14.67 1.98 11.44
N MET A 266 -14.13 1.30 10.43
CA MET A 266 -13.98 1.85 9.09
C MET A 266 -14.19 0.75 8.06
N LEU A 267 -14.98 1.07 7.01
CA LEU A 267 -15.15 0.24 5.83
C LEU A 267 -14.71 1.04 4.61
N GLN A 268 -13.91 0.42 3.75
CA GLN A 268 -13.39 1.06 2.55
C GLN A 268 -13.61 0.14 1.35
N TYR A 269 -13.97 0.76 0.23
CA TYR A 269 -14.01 0.14 -1.08
C TYR A 269 -13.17 0.97 -2.03
N GLY A 270 -12.34 0.33 -2.83
CA GLY A 270 -11.52 0.96 -3.86
C GLY A 270 -11.43 0.10 -5.11
N SER A 271 -11.05 0.72 -6.20
CA SER A 271 -10.76 0.07 -7.49
C SER A 271 -9.80 0.93 -8.29
N GLU A 272 -8.97 0.29 -9.09
CA GLU A 272 -8.17 0.96 -10.11
C GLU A 272 -9.04 1.19 -11.35
N PHE A 273 -8.93 2.36 -11.96
CA PHE A 273 -9.63 2.67 -13.21
C PHE A 273 -8.68 2.92 -14.38
N ALA A 274 -7.37 2.99 -14.13
CA ALA A 274 -6.33 2.98 -15.14
C ALA A 274 -5.04 2.38 -14.58
N ASN A 275 -4.39 1.56 -15.41
CA ASN A 275 -3.14 0.87 -15.09
C ASN A 275 -2.34 0.66 -16.38
N GLU A 276 -1.04 0.97 -16.40
CA GLU A 276 -0.23 0.81 -17.61
C GLU A 276 0.48 -0.53 -17.70
N ASN A 277 1.04 -1.05 -16.61
CA ASN A 277 1.93 -2.22 -16.68
C ASN A 277 1.73 -3.21 -15.54
N SER A 278 0.49 -3.56 -15.20
CA SER A 278 0.19 -4.49 -14.11
C SER A 278 -1.16 -5.19 -14.32
N TYR A 279 -1.53 -6.05 -13.38
CA TYR A 279 -2.90 -6.54 -13.23
C TYR A 279 -3.73 -5.48 -12.52
N ILE A 280 -4.81 -5.04 -13.16
CA ILE A 280 -5.69 -4.01 -12.61
C ILE A 280 -6.41 -4.55 -11.37
N GLU A 281 -6.48 -3.74 -10.33
CA GLU A 281 -7.22 -4.05 -9.12
C GLU A 281 -8.70 -3.69 -9.32
N ASP A 282 -9.51 -4.72 -9.59
CA ASP A 282 -10.94 -4.55 -9.83
C ASP A 282 -11.68 -4.22 -8.54
N HIS A 283 -11.31 -4.90 -7.44
CA HIS A 283 -11.94 -4.72 -6.14
C HIS A 283 -10.91 -4.72 -5.02
N ARG A 284 -10.99 -3.69 -4.16
CA ARG A 284 -10.33 -3.64 -2.87
C ARG A 284 -11.34 -3.35 -1.77
N LEU A 285 -11.48 -4.26 -0.83
CA LEU A 285 -12.33 -4.10 0.35
C LEU A 285 -11.45 -4.10 1.60
N ILE A 286 -11.66 -3.14 2.48
CA ILE A 286 -10.92 -3.07 3.75
C ILE A 286 -11.90 -2.80 4.89
N ALA A 287 -11.87 -3.67 5.91
CA ALA A 287 -12.53 -3.44 7.19
C ALA A 287 -11.47 -3.19 8.26
N ARG A 288 -11.63 -2.13 9.04
CA ARG A 288 -10.68 -1.76 10.11
C ARG A 288 -11.41 -1.52 11.42
N TYR A 289 -10.79 -1.96 12.49
CA TYR A 289 -11.14 -1.62 13.86
C TYR A 289 -9.91 -1.10 14.59
N ALA A 290 -10.02 0.08 15.21
CA ALA A 290 -8.94 0.67 15.99
C ALA A 290 -9.45 1.15 17.35
N PHE A 291 -8.67 0.93 18.40
CA PHE A 291 -9.01 1.38 19.75
C PHE A 291 -7.74 1.87 20.48
N LYS A 292 -7.96 2.75 21.45
CA LYS A 292 -6.92 3.27 22.35
C LYS A 292 -6.95 2.53 23.68
N PHE A 293 -5.78 2.40 24.32
CA PHE A 293 -5.61 1.78 25.63
C PHE A 293 -4.44 2.40 26.39
#